data_65380211caa9bbfdb136db4c48f9ac95
#
_entry.id   65380211caa9bbfdb136db4c48f9ac95
#
_cell.length_a   1.000
_cell.length_b   1.000
_cell.length_c   1.000
_cell.angle_alpha   90.00
_cell.angle_beta   90.00
_cell.angle_gamma   90.00
#
_symmetry.space_group_name_H-M   'P 1'
#
loop_
_entity.id
_entity.type
_entity.pdbx_description
1 polymer ?
#
loop_
_entity_poly.entity_id
_entity_poly.type
_entity_poly.pdbx_seq_one_letter_code
_entity_poly.pdbx_strand_id
1 'polypeptide(L)'
;LGQNVLTAVKPSQLMVKIVHDELTQLMGGETVEIDTKGQPAVILMSGLQGSGKTTFSGKLARMLKTKKNKRPLLVACDVYRPAAIEQLRVLAEQIDVPMYSEIDSKDPVSIAQNAIKEARAKGYDLVIVDTAGRLAVDEQMMNEIAAIKEAIQPNEILFVVDSMTGQDAVNTAKEFNERLDFDGVVLTKLDGDTRGGAVSYTHLRAHE
;
A
#
# COMPACT_ATOMS: atom_id res chain seq x y z
N LEU A 1 -15.67 -27.56 14.53
CA LEU A 1 -15.72 -28.25 15.84
C LEU A 1 -15.96 -29.73 15.57
N GLY A 2 -15.02 -30.61 15.91
CA GLY A 2 -15.10 -32.05 15.61
C GLY A 2 -13.75 -32.70 15.36
N GLN A 3 -12.66 -31.97 15.53
CA GLN A 3 -11.32 -32.54 15.42
C GLN A 3 -10.99 -33.40 16.66
N ASN A 4 -10.33 -34.52 16.44
CA ASN A 4 -9.88 -35.43 17.48
C ASN A 4 -8.97 -34.72 18.49
N VAL A 5 -9.28 -34.81 19.77
CA VAL A 5 -8.47 -34.23 20.84
C VAL A 5 -7.18 -35.04 20.95
N LEU A 6 -6.04 -34.43 20.64
CA LEU A 6 -4.74 -35.02 20.88
C LEU A 6 -4.52 -35.11 22.40
N THR A 7 -4.31 -36.30 22.94
CA THR A 7 -4.19 -36.61 24.37
C THR A 7 -3.00 -35.92 25.07
N ALA A 8 -2.07 -35.34 24.28
CA ALA A 8 -0.85 -34.69 24.82
C ALA A 8 -0.99 -33.15 24.98
N VAL A 9 -2.08 -32.51 24.57
CA VAL A 9 -2.24 -31.05 24.60
C VAL A 9 -3.50 -30.69 25.40
N LYS A 10 -3.38 -29.68 26.28
CA LYS A 10 -4.55 -29.20 27.06
C LYS A 10 -5.65 -28.70 26.08
N PRO A 11 -6.95 -29.02 26.33
CA PRO A 11 -8.05 -28.62 25.45
C PRO A 11 -8.08 -27.13 25.11
N SER A 12 -7.71 -26.27 26.07
CA SER A 12 -7.61 -24.82 25.84
C SER A 12 -6.53 -24.43 24.84
N GLN A 13 -5.39 -25.11 24.87
CA GLN A 13 -4.29 -24.85 23.91
C GLN A 13 -4.64 -25.37 22.51
N LEU A 14 -5.37 -26.49 22.44
CA LEU A 14 -5.87 -27.01 21.16
C LEU A 14 -6.90 -26.04 20.55
N MET A 15 -7.79 -25.47 21.34
CA MET A 15 -8.76 -24.48 20.87
C MET A 15 -8.06 -23.23 20.30
N VAL A 16 -7.06 -22.70 21.02
CA VAL A 16 -6.28 -21.55 20.54
C VAL A 16 -5.59 -21.88 19.22
N LYS A 17 -5.02 -23.07 19.09
CA LYS A 17 -4.38 -23.52 17.85
C LYS A 17 -5.37 -23.60 16.70
N ILE A 18 -6.53 -24.23 16.90
CA ILE A 18 -7.57 -24.34 15.88
C ILE A 18 -8.03 -22.95 15.40
N VAL A 19 -8.31 -22.04 16.33
CA VAL A 19 -8.72 -20.66 15.99
C VAL A 19 -7.62 -19.94 15.23
N HIS A 20 -6.36 -20.09 15.66
CA HIS A 20 -5.21 -19.51 14.96
C HIS A 20 -5.08 -20.06 13.53
N ASP A 21 -5.17 -21.38 13.36
CA ASP A 21 -5.00 -22.03 12.06
C ASP A 21 -6.16 -21.64 11.11
N GLU A 22 -7.41 -21.59 11.60
CA GLU A 22 -8.56 -21.11 10.83
C GLU A 22 -8.41 -19.64 10.43
N LEU A 23 -7.99 -18.77 11.35
CA LEU A 23 -7.74 -17.36 11.04
C LEU A 23 -6.60 -17.19 10.03
N THR A 24 -5.53 -17.98 10.16
CA THR A 24 -4.41 -17.97 9.20
C THR A 24 -4.88 -18.39 7.81
N GLN A 25 -5.72 -19.41 7.74
CA GLN A 25 -6.29 -19.91 6.48
C GLN A 25 -7.23 -18.87 5.87
N LEU A 26 -8.07 -18.22 6.69
CA LEU A 26 -8.89 -17.09 6.29
C LEU A 26 -8.07 -15.90 5.77
N MET A 27 -6.85 -15.71 6.22
CA MET A 27 -5.93 -14.66 5.78
C MET A 27 -5.09 -15.06 4.54
N GLY A 28 -5.43 -16.17 3.87
CA GLY A 28 -4.76 -16.65 2.66
C GLY A 28 -3.68 -17.70 2.88
N GLY A 29 -3.29 -18.02 4.12
CA GLY A 29 -2.39 -19.14 4.47
C GLY A 29 -0.92 -18.95 4.11
N GLU A 30 -0.60 -18.21 3.05
CA GLU A 30 0.76 -18.02 2.56
C GLU A 30 1.21 -16.55 2.62
N THR A 31 2.51 -16.36 2.81
CA THR A 31 3.11 -15.03 2.76
C THR A 31 3.45 -14.67 1.32
N VAL A 32 2.83 -13.62 0.80
CA VAL A 32 3.15 -13.06 -0.53
C VAL A 32 4.09 -11.87 -0.36
N GLU A 33 5.18 -11.85 -1.11
CA GLU A 33 6.10 -10.72 -1.14
C GLU A 33 5.68 -9.71 -2.20
N ILE A 34 5.91 -8.42 -1.92
CA ILE A 34 5.71 -7.33 -2.90
C ILE A 34 6.60 -7.58 -4.12
N ASP A 35 6.03 -7.50 -5.32
CA ASP A 35 6.79 -7.64 -6.56
C ASP A 35 7.69 -6.41 -6.78
N THR A 36 8.97 -6.64 -6.65
CA THR A 36 10.01 -5.63 -6.89
C THR A 36 10.89 -5.99 -8.09
N LYS A 37 10.36 -6.81 -9.01
CA LYS A 37 11.05 -7.20 -10.24
C LYS A 37 10.77 -6.16 -11.33
N GLY A 38 11.80 -5.44 -11.74
CA GLY A 38 11.68 -4.41 -12.78
C GLY A 38 12.91 -3.51 -12.81
N GLN A 39 13.02 -2.70 -13.87
CA GLN A 39 14.11 -1.73 -14.02
C GLN A 39 13.56 -0.38 -14.55
N PRO A 40 13.00 0.43 -13.64
CA PRO A 40 12.66 0.17 -12.24
C PRO A 40 11.37 -0.65 -12.08
N ALA A 41 11.22 -1.34 -10.94
CA ALA A 41 9.91 -1.78 -10.46
C ALA A 41 9.12 -0.56 -9.97
N VAL A 42 7.82 -0.54 -10.19
CA VAL A 42 6.96 0.60 -9.86
C VAL A 42 5.85 0.16 -8.90
N ILE A 43 5.76 0.82 -7.76
CA ILE A 43 4.71 0.61 -6.77
C ILE A 43 3.84 1.86 -6.70
N LEU A 44 2.53 1.70 -6.92
CA LEU A 44 1.55 2.77 -6.85
C LEU A 44 0.80 2.72 -5.52
N MET A 45 0.81 3.82 -4.76
CA MET A 45 0.05 3.95 -3.52
C MET A 45 -1.31 4.56 -3.80
N SER A 46 -2.38 3.95 -3.33
CA SER A 46 -3.75 4.43 -3.44
C SER A 46 -4.45 4.45 -2.08
N GLY A 47 -5.54 5.20 -1.94
CA GLY A 47 -6.32 5.28 -0.71
C GLY A 47 -6.76 6.70 -0.34
N LEU A 48 -7.62 6.82 0.67
CA LEU A 48 -8.20 8.09 1.10
C LEU A 48 -7.17 9.00 1.81
N GLN A 49 -7.54 10.26 1.97
CA GLN A 49 -6.77 11.23 2.76
C GLN A 49 -6.67 10.76 4.22
N GLY A 50 -5.48 10.92 4.80
CA GLY A 50 -5.25 10.53 6.20
C GLY A 50 -5.08 9.02 6.42
N SER A 51 -5.20 8.18 5.39
CA SER A 51 -4.96 6.73 5.52
C SER A 51 -3.51 6.34 5.81
N GLY A 52 -2.55 7.26 5.64
CA GLY A 52 -1.14 7.01 5.94
C GLY A 52 -0.27 6.66 4.73
N LYS A 53 -0.74 6.89 3.49
CA LYS A 53 0.02 6.61 2.25
C LYS A 53 1.44 7.16 2.28
N THR A 54 1.58 8.46 2.47
CA THR A 54 2.88 9.15 2.49
C THR A 54 3.83 8.57 3.54
N THR A 55 3.34 8.34 4.75
CA THR A 55 4.13 7.74 5.83
C THR A 55 4.53 6.30 5.49
N PHE A 56 3.61 5.53 4.94
CA PHE A 56 3.90 4.16 4.53
C PHE A 56 4.86 4.10 3.35
N SER A 57 4.76 4.99 2.37
CA SER A 57 5.70 5.11 1.25
C SER A 57 7.15 5.25 1.76
N GLY A 58 7.37 6.13 2.74
CA GLY A 58 8.69 6.27 3.38
C GLY A 58 9.14 5.01 4.13
N LYS A 59 8.26 4.40 4.92
CA LYS A 59 8.56 3.15 5.65
C LYS A 59 8.90 2.00 4.68
N LEU A 60 8.14 1.86 3.61
CA LEU A 60 8.36 0.84 2.58
C LEU A 60 9.69 1.06 1.85
N ALA A 61 9.97 2.29 1.44
CA ALA A 61 11.24 2.65 0.81
C ALA A 61 12.44 2.29 1.70
N ARG A 62 12.38 2.65 3.00
CA ARG A 62 13.42 2.30 3.97
C ARG A 62 13.57 0.78 4.12
N MET A 63 12.46 0.05 4.23
CA MET A 63 12.47 -1.40 4.37
C MET A 63 13.12 -2.07 3.15
N LEU A 64 12.70 -1.68 1.94
CA LEU A 64 13.23 -2.27 0.71
C LEU A 64 14.69 -1.89 0.46
N LYS A 65 15.10 -0.65 0.81
CA LYS A 65 16.51 -0.22 0.81
C LYS A 65 17.35 -1.09 1.74
N THR A 66 16.92 -1.29 2.98
CA THR A 66 17.73 -1.96 4.00
C THR A 66 17.68 -3.48 3.94
N LYS A 67 16.51 -4.07 3.66
CA LYS A 67 16.32 -5.52 3.68
C LYS A 67 16.50 -6.19 2.33
N LYS A 68 16.19 -5.49 1.23
CA LYS A 68 16.23 -6.04 -0.13
C LYS A 68 17.32 -5.39 -0.98
N ASN A 69 18.12 -4.47 -0.40
CA ASN A 69 19.19 -3.72 -1.07
C ASN A 69 18.74 -3.00 -2.35
N LYS A 70 17.49 -2.50 -2.34
CA LYS A 70 16.93 -1.72 -3.45
C LYS A 70 17.39 -0.26 -3.40
N ARG A 71 17.36 0.39 -4.55
CA ARG A 71 17.65 1.83 -4.71
C ARG A 71 16.35 2.57 -5.05
N PRO A 72 15.52 2.87 -4.03
CA PRO A 72 14.21 3.47 -4.25
C PRO A 72 14.29 4.95 -4.60
N LEU A 73 13.34 5.40 -5.43
CA LEU A 73 12.98 6.79 -5.67
C LEU A 73 11.55 7.01 -5.19
N LEU A 74 11.34 7.96 -4.28
CA LEU A 74 10.01 8.40 -3.86
C LEU A 74 9.49 9.46 -4.83
N VAL A 75 8.20 9.40 -5.21
CA VAL A 75 7.58 10.32 -6.15
C VAL A 75 6.36 10.96 -5.54
N ALA A 76 6.33 12.30 -5.50
CA ALA A 76 5.21 13.07 -5.00
C ALA A 76 4.23 13.42 -6.14
N CYS A 77 3.10 12.72 -6.20
CA CYS A 77 2.01 12.99 -7.13
C CYS A 77 0.78 13.66 -6.48
N ASP A 78 0.86 14.08 -5.21
CA ASP A 78 -0.17 14.90 -4.58
C ASP A 78 0.03 16.38 -4.94
N VAL A 79 -0.42 16.76 -6.13
CA VAL A 79 -0.27 18.13 -6.67
C VAL A 79 -1.21 19.16 -6.02
N TYR A 80 -2.16 18.69 -5.20
CA TYR A 80 -3.17 19.54 -4.59
C TYR A 80 -2.76 20.07 -3.22
N ARG A 81 -1.82 19.38 -2.56
CA ARG A 81 -1.41 19.69 -1.19
C ARG A 81 0.10 19.87 -1.07
N PRO A 82 0.60 21.11 -1.14
CA PRO A 82 2.03 21.39 -0.96
C PRO A 82 2.62 20.80 0.33
N ALA A 83 1.82 20.77 1.40
CA ALA A 83 2.23 20.18 2.66
C ALA A 83 2.49 18.65 2.57
N ALA A 84 1.79 17.93 1.69
CA ALA A 84 2.03 16.50 1.47
C ALA A 84 3.36 16.26 0.74
N ILE A 85 3.68 17.11 -0.24
CA ILE A 85 4.98 17.07 -0.95
C ILE A 85 6.11 17.31 0.05
N GLU A 86 5.95 18.34 0.90
CA GLU A 86 6.94 18.66 1.93
C GLU A 86 7.09 17.54 2.96
N GLN A 87 6.00 16.93 3.38
CA GLN A 87 6.02 15.77 4.28
C GLN A 87 6.81 14.61 3.68
N LEU A 88 6.57 14.29 2.39
CA LEU A 88 7.31 13.23 1.71
C LEU A 88 8.80 13.57 1.58
N ARG A 89 9.12 14.86 1.35
CA ARG A 89 10.51 15.34 1.27
C ARG A 89 11.24 15.14 2.58
N VAL A 90 10.65 15.56 3.69
CA VAL A 90 11.25 15.37 5.02
C VAL A 90 11.47 13.88 5.34
N LEU A 91 10.49 13.03 5.00
CA LEU A 91 10.63 11.58 5.18
C LEU A 91 11.77 11.01 4.32
N ALA A 92 11.85 11.43 3.06
CA ALA A 92 12.89 11.00 2.13
C ALA A 92 14.30 11.35 2.65
N GLU A 93 14.48 12.59 3.14
CA GLU A 93 15.73 13.05 3.75
C GLU A 93 16.10 12.23 5.00
N GLN A 94 15.13 11.97 5.88
CA GLN A 94 15.36 11.19 7.11
C GLN A 94 15.84 9.75 6.86
N ILE A 95 15.43 9.15 5.75
CA ILE A 95 15.80 7.78 5.39
C ILE A 95 16.90 7.71 4.32
N ASP A 96 17.43 8.87 3.94
CA ASP A 96 18.46 9.00 2.88
C ASP A 96 18.00 8.27 1.58
N VAL A 97 16.82 8.65 1.09
CA VAL A 97 16.21 8.17 -0.15
C VAL A 97 15.91 9.37 -1.04
N PRO A 98 16.28 9.35 -2.31
CA PRO A 98 15.95 10.43 -3.23
C PRO A 98 14.43 10.54 -3.45
N MET A 99 14.00 11.77 -3.71
CA MET A 99 12.61 12.09 -4.02
C MET A 99 12.54 12.88 -5.33
N TYR A 100 11.52 12.60 -6.12
CA TYR A 100 11.15 13.35 -7.31
C TYR A 100 9.85 14.12 -7.09
N SER A 101 9.82 15.38 -7.49
CA SER A 101 8.62 16.22 -7.49
C SER A 101 8.76 17.33 -8.53
N GLU A 102 7.64 17.80 -9.05
CA GLU A 102 7.55 18.96 -9.95
C GLU A 102 6.62 20.00 -9.32
N ILE A 103 7.19 21.07 -8.77
CA ILE A 103 6.45 22.05 -7.96
C ILE A 103 5.42 22.81 -8.81
N ASP A 104 5.75 23.11 -10.07
CA ASP A 104 4.91 23.91 -10.97
C ASP A 104 3.93 23.05 -11.79
N SER A 105 4.07 21.74 -11.77
CA SER A 105 3.18 20.83 -12.51
C SER A 105 1.92 20.52 -11.71
N LYS A 106 0.78 20.54 -12.38
CA LYS A 106 -0.51 20.10 -11.85
C LYS A 106 -0.99 18.79 -12.49
N ASP A 107 -0.13 18.14 -13.23
CA ASP A 107 -0.42 16.86 -13.91
C ASP A 107 0.32 15.70 -13.25
N PRO A 108 -0.35 14.96 -12.37
CA PRO A 108 0.26 13.85 -11.65
C PRO A 108 0.67 12.69 -12.56
N VAL A 109 0.02 12.53 -13.71
CA VAL A 109 0.37 11.51 -14.72
C VAL A 109 1.74 11.82 -15.31
N SER A 110 1.95 13.06 -15.74
CA SER A 110 3.21 13.54 -16.30
C SER A 110 4.35 13.41 -15.29
N ILE A 111 4.10 13.80 -14.02
CA ILE A 111 5.07 13.68 -12.93
C ILE A 111 5.51 12.22 -12.74
N ALA A 112 4.56 11.29 -12.69
CA ALA A 112 4.87 9.87 -12.52
C ALA A 112 5.69 9.31 -13.69
N GLN A 113 5.33 9.64 -14.92
CA GLN A 113 6.08 9.22 -16.12
C GLN A 113 7.51 9.79 -16.16
N ASN A 114 7.66 11.07 -15.81
CA ASN A 114 8.97 11.74 -15.79
C ASN A 114 9.84 11.16 -14.67
N ALA A 115 9.27 10.86 -13.50
CA ALA A 115 9.97 10.20 -12.41
C ALA A 115 10.52 8.82 -12.81
N ILE A 116 9.77 8.04 -13.61
CA ILE A 116 10.26 6.74 -14.12
C ILE A 116 11.40 6.92 -15.10
N LYS A 117 11.34 7.95 -15.98
CA LYS A 117 12.46 8.28 -16.87
C LYS A 117 13.71 8.67 -16.07
N GLU A 118 13.53 9.50 -15.05
CA GLU A 118 14.60 9.91 -14.14
C GLU A 118 15.20 8.70 -13.40
N ALA A 119 14.34 7.78 -12.90
CA ALA A 119 14.77 6.56 -12.23
C ALA A 119 15.66 5.70 -13.15
N ARG A 120 15.27 5.52 -14.39
CA ARG A 120 16.05 4.79 -15.39
C ARG A 120 17.39 5.47 -15.67
N ALA A 121 17.38 6.79 -15.85
CA ALA A 121 18.59 7.57 -16.15
C ALA A 121 19.61 7.53 -15.01
N LYS A 122 19.14 7.56 -13.75
CA LYS A 122 19.99 7.54 -12.55
C LYS A 122 20.24 6.14 -11.98
N GLY A 123 19.65 5.10 -12.57
CA GLY A 123 19.84 3.71 -12.18
C GLY A 123 19.14 3.36 -10.86
N TYR A 124 18.03 4.02 -10.50
CA TYR A 124 17.14 3.57 -9.44
C TYR A 124 16.37 2.34 -9.94
N ASP A 125 16.26 1.32 -9.11
CA ASP A 125 15.63 0.04 -9.46
C ASP A 125 14.21 -0.12 -8.89
N LEU A 126 13.76 0.88 -8.12
CA LEU A 126 12.44 0.92 -7.51
C LEU A 126 11.89 2.34 -7.52
N VAL A 127 10.63 2.49 -7.89
CA VAL A 127 9.89 3.76 -7.83
C VAL A 127 8.64 3.56 -6.98
N ILE A 128 8.42 4.41 -6.00
CA ILE A 128 7.23 4.40 -5.15
C ILE A 128 6.48 5.71 -5.38
N VAL A 129 5.29 5.61 -5.97
CA VAL A 129 4.46 6.75 -6.35
C VAL A 129 3.42 7.00 -5.27
N ASP A 130 3.58 8.12 -4.54
CA ASP A 130 2.63 8.59 -3.52
C ASP A 130 1.59 9.50 -4.18
N THR A 131 0.33 9.05 -4.23
CA THR A 131 -0.76 9.77 -4.89
C THR A 131 -1.55 10.63 -3.92
N ALA A 132 -2.28 11.60 -4.47
CA ALA A 132 -3.26 12.36 -3.71
C ALA A 132 -4.33 11.44 -3.07
N GLY A 133 -4.84 11.86 -1.92
CA GLY A 133 -6.02 11.27 -1.33
C GLY A 133 -7.07 12.35 -1.08
N ARG A 134 -8.33 12.02 -1.26
CA ARG A 134 -9.46 12.87 -0.88
C ARG A 134 -10.17 12.32 0.34
N LEU A 135 -11.04 13.13 0.96
CA LEU A 135 -11.78 12.73 2.17
C LEU A 135 -12.80 11.61 1.91
N ALA A 136 -13.31 11.55 0.69
CA ALA A 136 -14.24 10.52 0.25
C ALA A 136 -13.86 10.06 -1.17
N VAL A 137 -14.38 8.90 -1.57
CA VAL A 137 -14.25 8.42 -2.94
C VAL A 137 -15.09 9.32 -3.85
N ASP A 138 -14.48 9.85 -4.89
CA ASP A 138 -15.15 10.60 -5.94
C ASP A 138 -14.60 10.19 -7.32
N GLU A 139 -15.41 10.40 -8.35
CA GLU A 139 -15.08 10.05 -9.74
C GLU A 139 -13.80 10.72 -10.24
N GLN A 140 -13.56 11.98 -9.84
CA GLN A 140 -12.37 12.71 -10.28
C GLN A 140 -11.09 12.07 -9.74
N MET A 141 -11.07 11.70 -8.45
CA MET A 141 -9.93 11.02 -7.83
C MET A 141 -9.70 9.65 -8.46
N MET A 142 -10.77 8.88 -8.66
CA MET A 142 -10.67 7.55 -9.22
C MET A 142 -10.16 7.58 -10.68
N ASN A 143 -10.64 8.52 -11.48
CA ASN A 143 -10.15 8.73 -12.85
C ASN A 143 -8.68 9.16 -12.88
N GLU A 144 -8.25 10.02 -11.97
CA GLU A 144 -6.86 10.46 -11.85
C GLU A 144 -5.92 9.30 -11.51
N ILE A 145 -6.27 8.50 -10.50
CA ILE A 145 -5.45 7.34 -10.11
C ILE A 145 -5.43 6.28 -11.22
N ALA A 146 -6.58 6.04 -11.87
CA ALA A 146 -6.66 5.14 -13.01
C ALA A 146 -5.79 5.60 -14.19
N ALA A 147 -5.78 6.92 -14.49
CA ALA A 147 -4.92 7.48 -15.52
C ALA A 147 -3.43 7.34 -15.17
N ILE A 148 -3.05 7.53 -13.91
CA ILE A 148 -1.68 7.28 -13.44
C ILE A 148 -1.35 5.79 -13.66
N LYS A 149 -2.20 4.86 -13.18
CA LYS A 149 -2.02 3.42 -13.35
C LYS A 149 -1.79 3.05 -14.82
N GLU A 150 -2.66 3.53 -15.71
CA GLU A 150 -2.56 3.24 -17.15
C GLU A 150 -1.24 3.77 -17.74
N ALA A 151 -0.82 4.96 -17.32
CA ALA A 151 0.36 5.63 -17.87
C ALA A 151 1.69 5.01 -17.41
N ILE A 152 1.75 4.44 -16.20
CA ILE A 152 3.00 3.94 -15.63
C ILE A 152 3.07 2.41 -15.54
N GLN A 153 1.95 1.70 -15.73
CA GLN A 153 1.87 0.23 -15.65
C GLN A 153 2.62 -0.32 -14.43
N PRO A 154 2.14 -0.05 -13.20
CA PRO A 154 2.86 -0.42 -11.99
C PRO A 154 2.95 -1.94 -11.85
N ASN A 155 4.01 -2.42 -11.19
CA ASN A 155 4.17 -3.82 -10.82
C ASN A 155 3.25 -4.20 -9.65
N GLU A 156 2.99 -3.23 -8.76
CA GLU A 156 2.15 -3.39 -7.58
C GLU A 156 1.31 -2.14 -7.35
N ILE A 157 0.05 -2.34 -7.03
CA ILE A 157 -0.87 -1.30 -6.55
C ILE A 157 -1.23 -1.63 -5.12
N LEU A 158 -0.85 -0.77 -4.19
CA LEU A 158 -1.13 -0.96 -2.77
C LEU A 158 -2.23 0.00 -2.31
N PHE A 159 -3.33 -0.57 -1.85
CA PHE A 159 -4.41 0.19 -1.23
C PHE A 159 -4.11 0.38 0.26
N VAL A 160 -3.95 1.65 0.67
CA VAL A 160 -3.61 2.00 2.05
C VAL A 160 -4.87 2.48 2.78
N VAL A 161 -5.22 1.79 3.85
CA VAL A 161 -6.42 2.07 4.63
C VAL A 161 -6.10 2.16 6.12
N ASP A 162 -6.80 3.06 6.80
CA ASP A 162 -6.74 3.24 8.24
C ASP A 162 -7.56 2.14 8.92
N SER A 163 -6.93 1.32 9.77
CA SER A 163 -7.60 0.24 10.49
C SER A 163 -8.70 0.72 11.44
N MET A 164 -8.66 2.02 11.82
CA MET A 164 -9.66 2.63 12.70
C MET A 164 -11.00 2.91 12.01
N THR A 165 -11.07 2.86 10.67
CA THR A 165 -12.31 3.12 9.93
C THR A 165 -13.29 1.94 9.92
N GLY A 166 -12.90 0.79 10.45
CA GLY A 166 -13.79 -0.36 10.63
C GLY A 166 -14.42 -0.85 9.33
N GLN A 167 -15.75 -0.98 9.31
CA GLN A 167 -16.49 -1.49 8.16
C GLN A 167 -16.42 -0.56 6.93
N ASP A 168 -16.26 0.74 7.12
CA ASP A 168 -16.10 1.69 6.01
C ASP A 168 -14.83 1.43 5.19
N ALA A 169 -13.79 0.87 5.83
CA ALA A 169 -12.60 0.42 5.12
C ALA A 169 -12.92 -0.65 4.07
N VAL A 170 -13.82 -1.58 4.37
CA VAL A 170 -14.23 -2.65 3.45
C VAL A 170 -14.99 -2.08 2.25
N ASN A 171 -15.91 -1.15 2.49
CA ASN A 171 -16.69 -0.52 1.42
C ASN A 171 -15.78 0.28 0.49
N THR A 172 -14.90 1.11 1.07
CA THR A 172 -13.91 1.88 0.32
C THR A 172 -12.97 0.96 -0.48
N ALA A 173 -12.52 -0.13 0.11
CA ALA A 173 -11.66 -1.09 -0.58
C ALA A 173 -12.35 -1.70 -1.80
N LYS A 174 -13.64 -2.04 -1.72
CA LYS A 174 -14.41 -2.54 -2.87
C LYS A 174 -14.46 -1.54 -4.01
N GLU A 175 -14.78 -0.27 -3.73
CA GLU A 175 -14.85 0.80 -4.73
C GLU A 175 -13.49 1.01 -5.42
N PHE A 176 -12.40 1.02 -4.63
CA PHE A 176 -11.05 1.10 -5.19
C PHE A 176 -10.68 -0.13 -6.01
N ASN A 177 -11.09 -1.32 -5.56
CA ASN A 177 -10.76 -2.56 -6.26
C ASN A 177 -11.46 -2.67 -7.62
N GLU A 178 -12.71 -2.27 -7.71
CA GLU A 178 -13.47 -2.25 -8.98
C GLU A 178 -12.80 -1.42 -10.07
N ARG A 179 -12.12 -0.34 -9.69
CA ARG A 179 -11.44 0.56 -10.63
C ARG A 179 -9.96 0.27 -10.83
N LEU A 180 -9.27 -0.11 -9.78
CA LEU A 180 -7.82 -0.20 -9.79
C LEU A 180 -7.32 -1.64 -9.83
N ASP A 181 -8.15 -2.61 -9.43
CA ASP A 181 -7.70 -4.00 -9.30
C ASP A 181 -6.34 -4.07 -8.59
N PHE A 182 -6.30 -3.60 -7.33
CA PHE A 182 -5.07 -3.48 -6.56
C PHE A 182 -4.55 -4.84 -6.10
N ASP A 183 -3.24 -4.95 -5.93
CA ASP A 183 -2.55 -6.21 -5.62
C ASP A 183 -2.47 -6.50 -4.12
N GLY A 184 -2.54 -5.46 -3.29
CA GLY A 184 -2.42 -5.61 -1.84
C GLY A 184 -3.09 -4.51 -1.03
N VAL A 185 -3.41 -4.84 0.22
CA VAL A 185 -3.96 -3.90 1.20
C VAL A 185 -2.95 -3.65 2.31
N VAL A 186 -2.76 -2.38 2.64
CA VAL A 186 -1.91 -1.95 3.75
C VAL A 186 -2.79 -1.41 4.87
N LEU A 187 -2.77 -2.07 6.01
CA LEU A 187 -3.45 -1.61 7.22
C LEU A 187 -2.51 -0.73 8.03
N THR A 188 -2.92 0.51 8.27
CA THR A 188 -2.18 1.48 9.08
C THR A 188 -2.84 1.70 10.44
N LYS A 189 -2.13 2.36 11.35
CA LYS A 189 -2.61 2.74 12.69
C LYS A 189 -3.10 1.55 13.53
N LEU A 190 -2.44 0.40 13.39
CA LEU A 190 -2.77 -0.82 14.15
C LEU A 190 -2.44 -0.71 15.65
N ASP A 191 -1.72 0.33 16.05
CA ASP A 191 -1.41 0.74 17.41
C ASP A 191 -2.57 1.49 18.09
N GLY A 192 -3.63 1.80 17.33
CA GLY A 192 -4.86 2.38 17.87
C GLY A 192 -5.79 1.35 18.51
N ASP A 193 -6.80 1.83 19.25
CA ASP A 193 -7.81 0.99 19.88
C ASP A 193 -8.89 0.57 18.85
N THR A 194 -8.54 -0.40 18.00
CA THR A 194 -9.41 -0.85 16.91
C THR A 194 -9.88 -2.27 17.06
N ARG A 195 -11.13 -2.54 16.67
CA ARG A 195 -11.71 -3.89 16.63
C ARG A 195 -11.41 -4.67 15.34
N GLY A 196 -10.50 -4.19 14.52
CA GLY A 196 -9.93 -4.93 13.38
C GLY A 196 -10.89 -5.28 12.22
N GLY A 197 -12.03 -4.57 12.09
CA GLY A 197 -13.03 -4.85 11.04
C GLY A 197 -12.50 -4.77 9.60
N ALA A 198 -11.45 -3.98 9.37
CA ALA A 198 -10.81 -3.85 8.06
C ALA A 198 -10.02 -5.09 7.62
N VAL A 199 -9.66 -5.97 8.55
CA VAL A 199 -8.84 -7.17 8.26
C VAL A 199 -9.59 -8.18 7.40
N SER A 200 -10.93 -8.23 7.49
CA SER A 200 -11.73 -9.22 6.77
C SER A 200 -11.71 -9.06 5.26
N TYR A 201 -11.29 -7.90 4.73
CA TYR A 201 -11.21 -7.69 3.27
C TYR A 201 -9.94 -8.29 2.64
N THR A 202 -8.84 -8.40 3.38
CA THR A 202 -7.60 -8.99 2.87
C THR A 202 -7.77 -10.45 2.46
N HIS A 203 -8.77 -11.12 3.04
CA HIS A 203 -9.11 -12.51 2.76
C HIS A 203 -9.79 -12.73 1.40
N LEU A 204 -10.58 -11.78 0.90
CA LEU A 204 -11.36 -11.98 -0.32
C LEU A 204 -10.51 -12.11 -1.60
N ARG A 205 -9.24 -11.73 -1.55
CA ARG A 205 -8.30 -11.83 -2.69
C ARG A 205 -7.35 -13.03 -2.65
N ALA A 206 -7.22 -13.68 -1.51
CA ALA A 206 -6.36 -14.85 -1.39
C ALA A 206 -6.96 -16.11 -2.06
N HIS A 207 -8.17 -16.03 -2.64
CA HIS A 207 -8.90 -17.15 -3.21
C HIS A 207 -9.33 -16.95 -4.68
N GLU A 208 -8.95 -15.86 -5.33
CA GLU A 208 -9.08 -15.67 -6.77
C GLU A 208 -7.70 -15.76 -7.47
#